data_26567519faa795ff8f195c9173cfbfd1
#
_entry.id   26567519faa795ff8f195c9173cfbfd1
#
_cell.length_a   1.000
_cell.length_b   1.000
_cell.length_c   1.000
_cell.angle_alpha   90.00
_cell.angle_beta   90.00
_cell.angle_gamma   90.00
#
_symmetry.space_group_name_H-M   'P 1'
#
loop_
_entity.id
_entity.type
_entity.pdbx_description
1 polymer ?
#
loop_
_entity_poly.entity_id
_entity_poly.type
_entity_poly.pdbx_seq_one_letter_code
_entity_poly.pdbx_strand_id
1 'polypeptide(L)'
;MSLTGKSPSETYKDIAYVDNSNNGVTTSLKQVKTGNGSSTALQVSDRSLQVKSATNNTTALDVQNASGTSKLLVDTTNNYVKANGVHVNTQYAHFGIGSGDSVFAGALA
;
A
#
# COMPACT_ATOMS: atom_id res chain seq x y z
N MET A 1 9.20 19.22 6.28
CA MET A 1 9.99 20.46 6.39
C MET A 1 9.64 21.42 5.27
N SER A 2 9.94 22.71 5.43
CA SER A 2 9.68 23.72 4.41
C SER A 2 10.93 23.99 3.59
N LEU A 3 10.76 24.17 2.28
CA LEU A 3 11.88 24.55 1.41
C LEU A 3 12.06 26.06 1.32
N THR A 4 11.18 26.83 1.93
CA THR A 4 11.22 28.31 1.89
C THR A 4 12.52 28.79 2.54
N GLY A 5 13.30 29.59 1.81
CA GLY A 5 14.57 30.12 2.29
C GLY A 5 15.70 29.12 2.43
N LYS A 6 15.50 27.89 1.90
CA LYS A 6 16.52 26.84 1.99
C LYS A 6 17.21 26.64 0.65
N SER A 7 18.50 26.33 0.69
CA SER A 7 19.24 25.95 -0.51
C SER A 7 19.10 24.42 -0.75
N PRO A 8 19.33 23.95 -1.99
CA PRO A 8 19.31 22.52 -2.27
C PRO A 8 20.25 21.71 -1.37
N SER A 9 21.40 22.25 -1.03
CA SER A 9 22.36 21.57 -0.16
C SER A 9 21.83 21.34 1.26
N GLU A 10 20.83 22.13 1.68
CA GLU A 10 20.22 22.00 3.01
C GLU A 10 19.01 21.06 3.01
N THR A 11 18.39 20.84 1.85
CA THR A 11 17.06 20.22 1.78
C THR A 11 16.98 19.03 0.83
N TYR A 12 18.06 18.72 0.10
CA TYR A 12 17.98 17.69 -0.95
C TYR A 12 17.55 16.32 -0.42
N LYS A 13 17.84 16.01 0.83
CA LYS A 13 17.46 14.73 1.43
C LYS A 13 15.96 14.60 1.62
N ASP A 14 15.26 15.71 1.69
CA ASP A 14 13.80 15.73 1.89
C ASP A 14 13.04 15.84 0.56
N ILE A 15 13.76 16.02 -0.54
CA ILE A 15 13.15 16.12 -1.86
C ILE A 15 12.97 14.72 -2.43
N ALA A 16 11.75 14.40 -2.86
CA ALA A 16 11.46 13.12 -3.50
C ALA A 16 11.58 13.24 -5.02
N TYR A 17 12.06 12.19 -5.66
CA TYR A 17 12.17 12.16 -7.11
C TYR A 17 11.91 10.76 -7.64
N VAL A 18 11.57 10.68 -8.93
CA VAL A 18 11.46 9.41 -9.65
C VAL A 18 12.84 9.03 -10.16
N ASP A 19 13.35 7.88 -9.74
CA ASP A 19 14.69 7.43 -10.11
C ASP A 19 14.69 6.84 -11.52
N ASN A 20 14.82 7.68 -12.53
CA ASN A 20 14.76 7.28 -13.93
C ASN A 20 15.74 8.08 -14.83
N SER A 21 16.93 8.36 -14.34
CA SER A 21 18.00 8.98 -15.14
C SER A 21 17.53 10.26 -15.84
N ASN A 22 16.79 11.11 -15.14
CA ASN A 22 16.26 12.38 -15.66
C ASN A 22 15.22 12.23 -16.77
N ASN A 23 14.62 11.06 -16.90
CA ASN A 23 13.54 10.82 -17.89
C ASN A 23 12.14 11.02 -17.30
N GLY A 24 12.04 11.17 -15.96
CA GLY A 24 10.77 11.31 -15.29
C GLY A 24 9.91 10.06 -15.36
N VAL A 25 8.60 10.27 -15.38
CA VAL A 25 7.64 9.15 -15.45
C VAL A 25 7.55 8.65 -16.89
N THR A 26 7.68 7.35 -17.05
CA THR A 26 7.56 6.66 -18.35
C THR A 26 6.59 5.49 -18.23
N THR A 27 6.57 4.60 -19.21
CA THR A 27 5.73 3.39 -19.15
C THR A 27 6.28 2.34 -18.20
N SER A 28 7.54 2.45 -17.78
CA SER A 28 8.18 1.51 -16.87
C SER A 28 8.02 1.97 -15.42
N LEU A 29 7.75 1.03 -14.51
CA LEU A 29 7.74 1.32 -13.08
C LEU A 29 9.13 1.75 -12.63
N LYS A 30 9.20 2.89 -11.95
CA LYS A 30 10.43 3.42 -11.37
C LYS A 30 10.18 3.79 -9.92
N GLN A 31 11.21 3.62 -9.12
CA GLN A 31 11.11 3.84 -7.68
C GLN A 31 11.15 5.33 -7.35
N VAL A 32 10.35 5.74 -6.39
CA VAL A 32 10.44 7.08 -5.81
C VAL A 32 11.49 7.02 -4.71
N LYS A 33 12.47 7.91 -4.79
CA LYS A 33 13.58 8.01 -3.83
C LYS A 33 13.68 9.43 -3.29
N THR A 34 14.39 9.57 -2.18
CA THR A 34 14.75 10.88 -1.69
C THR A 34 16.08 11.32 -2.29
N GLY A 35 16.38 12.63 -2.18
CA GLY A 35 17.54 13.22 -2.86
C GLY A 35 18.87 12.59 -2.52
N ASN A 36 18.99 11.93 -1.36
CA ASN A 36 20.20 11.21 -0.98
C ASN A 36 20.21 9.75 -1.46
N GLY A 37 19.26 9.35 -2.30
CA GLY A 37 19.21 8.01 -2.87
C GLY A 37 18.48 6.97 -2.04
N SER A 38 17.85 7.38 -0.92
CA SER A 38 17.09 6.44 -0.10
C SER A 38 15.79 6.06 -0.80
N SER A 39 15.52 4.76 -0.86
CA SER A 39 14.34 4.22 -1.52
C SER A 39 13.11 4.29 -0.63
N THR A 40 11.94 4.55 -1.25
CA THR A 40 10.65 4.42 -0.59
C THR A 40 9.98 3.12 -1.02
N ALA A 41 8.82 2.81 -0.44
CA ALA A 41 8.00 1.67 -0.86
C ALA A 41 7.20 1.96 -2.14
N LEU A 42 7.31 3.16 -2.70
CA LEU A 42 6.46 3.63 -3.78
C LEU A 42 7.17 3.50 -5.12
N GLN A 43 6.49 2.90 -6.10
CA GLN A 43 6.94 2.84 -7.49
C GLN A 43 5.83 3.32 -8.41
N VAL A 44 6.18 4.08 -9.43
CA VAL A 44 5.20 4.73 -10.30
C VAL A 44 5.58 4.58 -11.77
N SER A 45 4.55 4.57 -12.60
CA SER A 45 4.66 4.70 -14.05
C SER A 45 3.49 5.56 -14.53
N ASP A 46 3.39 5.77 -15.83
CA ASP A 46 2.28 6.51 -16.40
C ASP A 46 0.93 5.78 -16.24
N ARG A 47 0.94 4.50 -15.88
CA ARG A 47 -0.25 3.65 -15.82
C ARG A 47 -0.36 2.81 -14.57
N SER A 48 0.64 2.82 -13.68
CA SER A 48 0.66 1.94 -12.52
C SER A 48 1.22 2.61 -11.29
N LEU A 49 0.67 2.25 -10.14
CA LEU A 49 1.19 2.57 -8.83
C LEU A 49 1.46 1.26 -8.09
N GLN A 50 2.68 1.07 -7.63
CA GLN A 50 3.05 -0.13 -6.89
C GLN A 50 3.59 0.25 -5.52
N VAL A 51 3.11 -0.43 -4.48
CA VAL A 51 3.65 -0.31 -3.13
C VAL A 51 4.39 -1.61 -2.84
N LYS A 52 5.71 -1.51 -2.66
CA LYS A 52 6.56 -2.67 -2.41
C LYS A 52 7.54 -2.33 -1.30
N SER A 53 7.28 -2.83 -0.10
CA SER A 53 8.18 -2.62 1.04
C SER A 53 9.49 -3.38 0.83
N ALA A 54 10.59 -2.83 1.33
CA ALA A 54 11.89 -3.50 1.28
C ALA A 54 11.87 -4.80 2.11
N THR A 55 11.09 -4.81 3.20
CA THR A 55 10.85 -5.99 4.01
C THR A 55 9.36 -6.10 4.27
N ASN A 56 8.89 -7.30 4.62
CA ASN A 56 7.49 -7.47 4.97
C ASN A 56 7.14 -6.64 6.18
N ASN A 57 5.95 -6.08 6.17
CA ASN A 57 5.50 -5.12 7.19
C ASN A 57 4.02 -5.34 7.47
N THR A 58 3.63 -5.26 8.75
CA THR A 58 2.22 -5.39 9.14
C THR A 58 1.37 -4.20 8.68
N THR A 59 2.01 -3.10 8.29
CA THR A 59 1.35 -1.90 7.78
C THR A 59 1.99 -1.44 6.48
N ALA A 60 2.18 -2.36 5.52
CA ALA A 60 2.79 -2.04 4.23
C ALA A 60 2.01 -0.96 3.49
N LEU A 61 0.69 -0.98 3.58
CA LEU A 61 -0.19 0.10 3.13
C LEU A 61 -1.28 0.28 4.18
N ASP A 62 -1.44 1.50 4.67
CA ASP A 62 -2.38 1.80 5.74
C ASP A 62 -3.09 3.11 5.42
N VAL A 63 -4.35 3.01 5.02
CA VAL A 63 -5.21 4.17 4.77
C VAL A 63 -6.07 4.38 6.01
N GLN A 64 -5.90 5.52 6.67
CA GLN A 64 -6.53 5.83 7.94
C GLN A 64 -7.52 6.98 7.81
N ASN A 65 -8.51 7.01 8.70
CA ASN A 65 -9.36 8.19 8.85
C ASN A 65 -8.63 9.26 9.68
N ALA A 66 -9.30 10.38 9.91
CA ALA A 66 -8.70 11.52 10.62
C ALA A 66 -8.32 11.18 12.07
N SER A 67 -8.95 10.18 12.66
CA SER A 67 -8.67 9.74 14.04
C SER A 67 -7.53 8.72 14.12
N GLY A 68 -6.97 8.30 12.98
CA GLY A 68 -5.90 7.33 12.96
C GLY A 68 -6.36 5.87 12.94
N THR A 69 -7.64 5.63 12.68
CA THR A 69 -8.17 4.27 12.55
C THR A 69 -7.95 3.77 11.13
N SER A 70 -7.35 2.59 10.99
CA SER A 70 -7.10 2.00 9.68
C SER A 70 -8.40 1.61 9.00
N LYS A 71 -8.58 2.08 7.75
CA LYS A 71 -9.73 1.75 6.92
C LYS A 71 -9.40 0.74 5.83
N LEU A 72 -8.19 0.81 5.29
CA LEU A 72 -7.64 -0.19 4.37
C LEU A 72 -6.23 -0.51 4.83
N LEU A 73 -5.97 -1.76 5.15
CA LEU A 73 -4.69 -2.19 5.66
C LEU A 73 -4.20 -3.39 4.87
N VAL A 74 -2.97 -3.31 4.37
CA VAL A 74 -2.29 -4.44 3.74
C VAL A 74 -1.15 -4.86 4.66
N ASP A 75 -1.20 -6.12 5.11
CA ASP A 75 -0.21 -6.73 5.99
C ASP A 75 0.55 -7.78 5.20
N THR A 76 1.77 -7.47 4.81
CA THR A 76 2.60 -8.39 4.03
C THR A 76 3.37 -9.38 4.90
N THR A 77 3.40 -9.15 6.21
CA THR A 77 4.00 -10.11 7.16
C THR A 77 3.07 -11.31 7.35
N ASN A 78 1.78 -11.05 7.52
CA ASN A 78 0.78 -12.10 7.82
C ASN A 78 -0.07 -12.47 6.59
N ASN A 79 0.17 -11.81 5.45
CA ASN A 79 -0.47 -12.11 4.17
C ASN A 79 -1.98 -11.90 4.17
N TYR A 80 -2.44 -10.76 4.69
CA TYR A 80 -3.86 -10.45 4.59
C TYR A 80 -4.10 -8.97 4.32
N VAL A 81 -5.32 -8.68 3.86
CA VAL A 81 -5.82 -7.34 3.65
C VAL A 81 -7.07 -7.18 4.53
N LYS A 82 -7.17 -6.05 5.20
CA LYS A 82 -8.35 -5.70 6.00
C LYS A 82 -9.00 -4.46 5.42
N ALA A 83 -10.32 -4.49 5.34
CA ALA A 83 -11.12 -3.31 5.03
C ALA A 83 -12.03 -3.05 6.23
N ASN A 84 -11.91 -1.86 6.82
CA ASN A 84 -12.68 -1.44 7.99
C ASN A 84 -12.56 -2.45 9.15
N GLY A 85 -11.36 -2.99 9.36
CA GLY A 85 -11.07 -3.94 10.43
C GLY A 85 -11.45 -5.39 10.15
N VAL A 86 -12.03 -5.66 8.99
CA VAL A 86 -12.46 -7.01 8.59
C VAL A 86 -11.51 -7.54 7.52
N HIS A 87 -11.09 -8.79 7.65
CA HIS A 87 -10.26 -9.43 6.62
C HIS A 87 -11.02 -9.51 5.30
N VAL A 88 -10.35 -9.11 4.23
CA VAL A 88 -10.87 -9.28 2.88
C VAL A 88 -10.34 -10.61 2.36
N ASN A 89 -11.14 -11.65 2.52
CA ASN A 89 -10.82 -12.98 2.03
C ASN A 89 -12.05 -13.50 1.29
N THR A 90 -11.94 -13.68 0.03
CA THR A 90 -13.05 -13.96 -0.87
C THR A 90 -13.32 -15.45 -1.06
N GLN A 91 -12.64 -16.29 -0.34
CA GLN A 91 -12.93 -17.71 -0.43
C GLN A 91 -14.18 -18.06 0.29
N TYR A 92 -14.76 -18.39 0.24
CA TYR A 92 -15.70 -18.68 1.06
C TYR A 92 -16.65 -18.81 0.93
N ALA A 93 -16.94 -19.04 0.95
CA ALA A 93 -17.61 -18.94 0.97
C ALA A 93 -18.37 -18.85 1.43
N HIS A 94 -18.91 -19.08 1.26
CA HIS A 94 -19.51 -18.83 1.68
C HIS A 94 -20.25 -19.39 1.79
N PHE A 95 -20.51 -19.88 1.81
CA PHE A 95 -21.23 -20.29 2.14
C PHE A 95 -21.94 -20.33 2.75
N GLY A 96 -22.34 -20.48 2.95
CA GLY A 96 -23.00 -20.36 3.57
C GLY A 96 -23.46 -20.42 4.00
N ILE A 97 -23.66 -20.70 4.06
CA ILE A 97 -24.16 -20.68 4.65
C ILE A 97 -24.64 -20.21 4.97
N GLY A 98 -24.72 -20.42 4.86
CA GLY A 98 -25.28 -19.97 5.19
C GLY A 98 -25.74 -19.66 5.20
N SER A 99 -25.72 -19.89 4.99
CA SER A 99 -26.37 -19.68 5.07
C SER A 99 -26.77 -19.67 5.09
N GLY A 100 -26.89 -20.18 4.85
CA GLY A 100 -27.40 -20.28 5.04
C GLY A 100 -27.41 -20.77 4.83
N ASP A 101 -27.39 -21.24 4.67
CA ASP A 101 -27.56 -21.77 4.71
C ASP A 101 -27.29 -22.41 4.76
N SER A 102 -27.44 -22.78 4.56
CA SER A 102 -27.38 -23.30 4.92
C SER A 102 -27.00 -23.95 4.99
N VAL A 103 -27.09 -24.40 4.73
CA VAL A 103 -26.94 -24.86 5.03
C VAL A 103 -26.82 -25.42 5.24
N PHE A 104 -26.84 -26.00 5.01
CA PHE A 104 -27.05 -26.48 5.47
C PHE A 104 -27.31 -26.89 5.58
N ALA A 105 -27.22 -27.19 5.16
CA ALA A 105 -27.62 -27.45 5.53
C ALA A 105 -27.63 -28.02 5.61
N GLY A 106 -27.76 -28.55 5.29
CA GLY A 106 -27.94 -28.81 5.60
C GLY A 106 -27.69 -29.19 5.44
N ALA A 107 -27.65 -29.23 5.21
CA ALA A 107 -27.72 -29.30 5.35
C ALA A 107 -27.69 -29.50 5.26
N LEU A 108 -27.82 -29.76 5.01
CA LEU A 108 -28.18 -29.77 5.17
C LEU A 108 -28.36 -29.86 5.05
N ALA A 109 -28.37 -29.92 4.72
CA ALA A 109 -28.60 -29.75 4.74
C ALA A 109 -28.70 -29.90 5.00
#